data_f65a4df9a30200d016a4bb73c8ea0385
#
_entry.id   f65a4df9a30200d016a4bb73c8ea0385
#
_cell.length_a   1.000
_cell.length_b   1.000
_cell.length_c   1.000
_cell.angle_alpha   90.00
_cell.angle_beta   90.00
_cell.angle_gamma   90.00
#
_symmetry.space_group_name_H-M   'P 1'
#
loop_
_entity.id
_entity.type
_entity.pdbx_description
1 polymer ?
#
loop_
_entity_poly.entity_id
_entity_poly.type
_entity_poly.pdbx_seq_one_letter_code
_entity_poly.pdbx_strand_id
1 'polypeptide(L)'
;MTTINIEVEGLDKLRKKLSPRTYEKAVATMMEDIAIVGERTAKQRAPRDTGALKRSIHSDARPMSARIFSNLNYAVPVEVGRGKNKRMPPPHVLHGWLRRHGKPQSAAYVVARAIGRRGIKGRFFMKAAADAIRFKLPSMVKRASGDIAK
;
A
#
# COMPACT_ATOMS: atom_id res chain seq x y z
N MET A 1 6.76 9.88 0.02
CA MET A 1 6.73 8.49 -0.47
C MET A 1 6.10 7.61 0.59
N THR A 2 5.08 6.84 0.25
CA THR A 2 4.50 5.84 1.16
C THR A 2 5.07 4.50 0.79
N THR A 3 5.81 3.86 1.71
CA THR A 3 6.50 2.60 1.46
C THR A 3 6.21 1.63 2.60
N ILE A 4 5.96 0.37 2.27
CA ILE A 4 5.99 -0.74 3.22
C ILE A 4 7.21 -1.58 2.87
N ASN A 5 8.11 -1.72 3.84
CA ASN A 5 9.19 -2.69 3.79
C ASN A 5 8.75 -3.91 4.58
N ILE A 6 8.93 -5.09 4.01
CA ILE A 6 8.56 -6.36 4.64
C ILE A 6 9.81 -7.18 4.76
N GLU A 7 10.17 -7.46 6.01
CA GLU A 7 11.22 -8.40 6.38
C GLU A 7 10.55 -9.62 7.02
N VAL A 8 10.99 -10.81 6.64
CA VAL A 8 10.46 -12.07 7.18
C VAL A 8 11.50 -12.65 8.12
N GLU A 9 11.14 -12.71 9.41
CA GLU A 9 11.99 -13.32 10.44
C GLU A 9 11.86 -14.85 10.43
N GLY A 10 12.88 -15.53 10.96
CA GLY A 10 12.88 -17.00 11.14
C GLY A 10 13.30 -17.80 9.91
N LEU A 11 13.78 -17.15 8.86
CA LEU A 11 14.30 -17.82 7.66
C LEU A 11 15.56 -18.66 7.91
N ASP A 12 16.27 -18.44 9.03
CA ASP A 12 17.47 -19.19 9.40
C ASP A 12 17.22 -20.68 9.60
N LYS A 13 16.03 -21.06 10.09
CA LYS A 13 15.65 -22.46 10.23
C LYS A 13 15.49 -23.17 8.88
N LEU A 14 14.99 -22.45 7.89
CA LEU A 14 14.89 -22.90 6.50
C LEU A 14 16.28 -23.00 5.86
N ARG A 15 17.15 -22.02 6.08
CA ARG A 15 18.52 -22.00 5.55
C ARG A 15 19.34 -23.22 6.00
N LYS A 16 19.18 -23.66 7.26
CA LYS A 16 19.90 -24.84 7.80
C LYS A 16 19.46 -26.17 7.19
N LYS A 17 18.24 -26.24 6.63
CA LYS A 17 17.66 -27.48 6.09
C LYS A 17 17.82 -27.62 4.58
N LEU A 18 18.32 -26.62 3.89
CA LEU A 18 18.29 -26.52 2.44
C LEU A 18 19.68 -26.28 1.85
N SER A 19 19.87 -26.73 0.60
CA SER A 19 21.02 -26.27 -0.17
C SER A 19 20.91 -24.75 -0.39
N PRO A 20 22.02 -24.01 -0.41
CA PRO A 20 21.99 -22.55 -0.60
C PRO A 20 21.16 -22.11 -1.80
N ARG A 21 21.31 -22.79 -2.94
CA ARG A 21 20.60 -22.46 -4.19
C ARG A 21 19.09 -22.68 -4.10
N THR A 22 18.66 -23.75 -3.43
CA THR A 22 17.23 -24.06 -3.25
C THR A 22 16.59 -23.08 -2.28
N TYR A 23 17.30 -22.72 -1.22
CA TYR A 23 16.85 -21.68 -0.27
C TYR A 23 16.67 -20.33 -0.95
N GLU A 24 17.65 -19.85 -1.70
CA GLU A 24 17.58 -18.57 -2.41
C GLU A 24 16.39 -18.50 -3.37
N LYS A 25 16.18 -19.56 -4.15
CA LYS A 25 15.04 -19.65 -5.08
C LYS A 25 13.70 -19.60 -4.34
N ALA A 26 13.56 -20.37 -3.26
CA ALA A 26 12.33 -20.42 -2.48
C ALA A 26 11.98 -19.06 -1.83
N VAL A 27 12.99 -18.39 -1.27
CA VAL A 27 12.82 -17.06 -0.68
C VAL A 27 12.50 -16.03 -1.74
N ALA A 28 13.16 -16.05 -2.89
CA ALA A 28 12.86 -15.13 -3.99
C ALA A 28 11.41 -15.27 -4.48
N THR A 29 10.93 -16.49 -4.71
CA THR A 29 9.53 -16.76 -5.07
C THR A 29 8.55 -16.26 -4.00
N MET A 30 8.88 -16.46 -2.73
CA MET A 30 8.05 -15.95 -1.62
C MET A 30 8.01 -14.41 -1.61
N MET A 31 9.12 -13.72 -1.90
CA MET A 31 9.16 -12.26 -1.98
C MET A 31 8.33 -11.73 -3.16
N GLU A 32 8.34 -12.43 -4.30
CA GLU A 32 7.46 -12.13 -5.43
C GLU A 32 5.98 -12.28 -5.06
N ASP A 33 5.60 -13.36 -4.42
CA ASP A 33 4.22 -13.58 -3.93
C ASP A 33 3.78 -12.46 -2.96
N ILE A 34 4.65 -12.05 -2.04
CA ILE A 34 4.42 -10.93 -1.11
C ILE A 34 4.19 -9.63 -1.88
N ALA A 35 5.04 -9.33 -2.85
CA ALA A 35 4.94 -8.13 -3.68
C ALA A 35 3.62 -8.09 -4.45
N ILE A 36 3.24 -9.18 -5.11
CA ILE A 36 1.99 -9.31 -5.87
C ILE A 36 0.77 -9.14 -4.97
N VAL A 37 0.73 -9.83 -3.83
CA VAL A 37 -0.39 -9.75 -2.88
C VAL A 37 -0.51 -8.34 -2.30
N GLY A 38 0.60 -7.73 -1.93
CA GLY A 38 0.64 -6.39 -1.38
C GLY A 38 0.17 -5.34 -2.37
N GLU A 39 0.72 -5.34 -3.58
CA GLU A 39 0.35 -4.41 -4.64
C GLU A 39 -1.14 -4.54 -5.01
N ARG A 40 -1.59 -5.78 -5.25
CA ARG A 40 -2.99 -6.05 -5.58
C ARG A 40 -3.94 -5.54 -4.50
N THR A 41 -3.65 -5.84 -3.24
CA THR A 41 -4.51 -5.42 -2.11
C THR A 41 -4.49 -3.90 -1.95
N ALA A 42 -3.33 -3.26 -2.01
CA ALA A 42 -3.22 -1.81 -1.95
C ALA A 42 -4.01 -1.14 -3.07
N LYS A 43 -3.88 -1.62 -4.31
CA LYS A 43 -4.65 -1.13 -5.47
C LYS A 43 -6.17 -1.32 -5.32
N GLN A 44 -6.61 -2.42 -4.72
CA GLN A 44 -8.03 -2.68 -4.48
C GLN A 44 -8.62 -1.76 -3.41
N ARG A 45 -7.85 -1.46 -2.37
CA ARG A 45 -8.28 -0.62 -1.23
C ARG A 45 -8.05 0.88 -1.46
N ALA A 46 -7.19 1.25 -2.40
CA ALA A 46 -6.95 2.65 -2.74
C ALA A 46 -8.22 3.35 -3.22
N PRO A 47 -8.54 4.55 -2.70
CA PRO A 47 -9.70 5.31 -3.13
C PRO A 47 -9.57 5.71 -4.60
N ARG A 48 -10.70 5.73 -5.32
CA ARG A 48 -10.76 6.06 -6.75
C ARG A 48 -11.40 7.43 -6.94
N ASP A 49 -10.63 8.36 -7.48
CA ASP A 49 -11.13 9.60 -8.08
C ASP A 49 -10.74 9.61 -9.58
N THR A 50 -9.53 9.98 -9.90
CA THR A 50 -8.97 9.90 -11.26
C THR A 50 -8.31 8.56 -11.58
N GLY A 51 -8.16 7.72 -10.58
CA GLY A 51 -7.40 6.47 -10.68
C GLY A 51 -5.88 6.65 -10.61
N ALA A 52 -5.38 7.89 -10.52
CA ALA A 52 -3.95 8.16 -10.48
C ALA A 52 -3.25 7.47 -9.30
N LEU A 53 -3.84 7.50 -8.09
CA LEU A 53 -3.29 6.80 -6.93
C LEU A 53 -3.17 5.30 -7.17
N LYS A 54 -4.22 4.68 -7.71
CA LYS A 54 -4.20 3.25 -8.00
C LYS A 54 -3.11 2.88 -9.03
N ARG A 55 -2.91 3.71 -10.06
CA ARG A 55 -1.86 3.51 -11.07
C ARG A 55 -0.45 3.73 -10.54
N SER A 56 -0.28 4.57 -9.53
CA SER A 56 1.02 4.89 -8.93
C SER A 56 1.51 3.88 -7.88
N ILE A 57 0.67 2.92 -7.51
CA ILE A 57 1.07 1.87 -6.58
C ILE A 57 1.81 0.81 -7.37
N HIS A 58 3.04 0.55 -6.98
CA HIS A 58 3.93 -0.45 -7.57
C HIS A 58 4.56 -1.30 -6.47
N SER A 59 5.06 -2.45 -6.87
CA SER A 59 5.88 -3.30 -6.01
C SER A 59 7.23 -3.61 -6.67
N ASP A 60 8.22 -3.89 -5.84
CA ASP A 60 9.54 -4.33 -6.23
C ASP A 60 9.90 -5.52 -5.33
N ALA A 61 10.25 -6.65 -5.94
CA ALA A 61 10.70 -7.84 -5.24
C ALA A 61 12.18 -8.07 -5.52
N ARG A 62 12.94 -8.30 -4.45
CA ARG A 62 14.34 -8.68 -4.48
C ARG A 62 14.49 -10.03 -3.77
N PRO A 63 15.61 -10.74 -3.93
CA PRO A 63 15.77 -12.08 -3.36
C PRO A 63 15.43 -12.21 -1.87
N MET A 64 15.65 -11.15 -1.09
CA MET A 64 15.45 -11.16 0.38
C MET A 64 14.50 -10.08 0.88
N SER A 65 13.88 -9.30 0.00
CA SER A 65 13.00 -8.20 0.41
C SER A 65 11.92 -7.93 -0.62
N ALA A 66 10.75 -7.48 -0.17
CA ALA A 66 9.69 -6.98 -1.03
C ALA A 66 9.29 -5.57 -0.58
N ARG A 67 9.03 -4.70 -1.53
CA ARG A 67 8.64 -3.31 -1.28
C ARG A 67 7.41 -2.94 -2.07
N ILE A 68 6.41 -2.37 -1.40
CA ILE A 68 5.22 -1.79 -2.03
C ILE A 68 5.25 -0.29 -1.80
N PHE A 69 5.08 0.51 -2.83
CA PHE A 69 5.24 1.96 -2.75
C PHE A 69 4.35 2.72 -3.72
N SER A 70 4.18 4.00 -3.46
CA SER A 70 3.57 4.97 -4.37
C SER A 70 4.44 6.20 -4.46
N ASN A 71 4.64 6.70 -5.68
CA ASN A 71 5.45 7.89 -5.96
C ASN A 71 4.66 9.20 -5.81
N LEU A 72 3.37 9.15 -5.49
CA LEU A 72 2.54 10.34 -5.37
C LEU A 72 2.68 10.97 -3.99
N ASN A 73 2.97 12.26 -3.96
CA ASN A 73 3.14 13.02 -2.72
C ASN A 73 1.88 13.02 -1.82
N TYR A 74 0.69 12.91 -2.42
CA TYR A 74 -0.56 12.86 -1.66
C TYR A 74 -0.93 11.46 -1.17
N ALA A 75 -0.16 10.42 -1.49
CA ALA A 75 -0.43 9.06 -1.02
C ALA A 75 -0.40 8.97 0.51
N VAL A 76 0.56 9.64 1.17
CA VAL A 76 0.65 9.69 2.64
C VAL A 76 -0.60 10.34 3.27
N PRO A 77 -1.03 11.56 2.89
CA PRO A 77 -2.27 12.13 3.39
C PRO A 77 -3.51 11.28 3.15
N VAL A 78 -3.55 10.53 2.06
CA VAL A 78 -4.67 9.61 1.78
C VAL A 78 -4.60 8.37 2.68
N GLU A 79 -3.42 7.84 2.92
CA GLU A 79 -3.21 6.68 3.80
C GLU A 79 -3.64 6.99 5.23
N VAL A 80 -3.01 7.99 5.85
CA VAL A 80 -3.20 8.28 7.28
C VAL A 80 -4.32 9.29 7.55
N GLY A 81 -4.76 9.99 6.52
CA GLY A 81 -5.73 11.06 6.66
C GLY A 81 -5.08 12.40 7.04
N ARG A 82 -5.92 13.33 7.42
CA ARG A 82 -5.54 14.65 7.89
C ARG A 82 -6.26 14.97 9.18
N GLY A 83 -5.53 15.35 10.20
CA GLY A 83 -6.07 15.71 11.51
C GLY A 83 -7.07 16.88 11.46
N LYS A 84 -7.91 16.96 12.50
CA LYS A 84 -8.85 18.06 12.74
C LYS A 84 -8.11 19.37 13.04
N ASN A 85 -8.79 20.50 12.85
CA ASN A 85 -8.30 21.84 13.20
C ASN A 85 -6.95 22.19 12.54
N LYS A 86 -6.76 21.75 11.31
CA LYS A 86 -5.61 22.11 10.47
C LYS A 86 -5.98 23.22 9.50
N ARG A 87 -4.96 23.93 8.99
CA ARG A 87 -5.15 25.01 8.01
C ARG A 87 -6.03 24.54 6.85
N MET A 88 -7.07 25.31 6.53
CA MET A 88 -7.96 25.05 5.41
C MET A 88 -7.16 24.97 4.09
N PRO A 89 -7.41 23.98 3.22
CA PRO A 89 -6.82 23.97 1.89
C PRO A 89 -7.36 25.15 1.06
N PRO A 90 -6.58 25.70 0.12
CA PRO A 90 -7.08 26.75 -0.77
C PRO A 90 -8.30 26.24 -1.56
N PRO A 91 -9.43 26.97 -1.58
CA PRO A 91 -10.66 26.49 -2.23
C PRO A 91 -10.49 26.13 -3.71
N HIS A 92 -9.66 26.85 -4.45
CA HIS A 92 -9.44 26.61 -5.89
C HIS A 92 -8.87 25.23 -6.20
N VAL A 93 -8.08 24.61 -5.30
CA VAL A 93 -7.54 23.26 -5.53
C VAL A 93 -8.63 22.18 -5.52
N LEU A 94 -9.82 22.49 -5.00
CA LEU A 94 -10.97 21.59 -4.95
C LEU A 94 -11.85 21.67 -6.19
N HIS A 95 -11.69 22.67 -7.06
CA HIS A 95 -12.56 22.87 -8.24
C HIS A 95 -12.59 21.64 -9.14
N GLY A 96 -11.43 21.04 -9.44
CA GLY A 96 -11.34 19.82 -10.25
C GLY A 96 -12.07 18.65 -9.63
N TRP A 97 -11.93 18.47 -8.32
CA TRP A 97 -12.62 17.42 -7.57
C TRP A 97 -14.15 17.65 -7.57
N LEU A 98 -14.60 18.87 -7.25
CA LEU A 98 -16.04 19.23 -7.25
C LEU A 98 -16.67 18.95 -8.59
N ARG A 99 -16.05 19.36 -9.71
CA ARG A 99 -16.54 19.12 -11.06
C ARG A 99 -16.72 17.63 -11.35
N ARG A 100 -15.74 16.80 -10.99
CA ARG A 100 -15.84 15.34 -11.19
C ARG A 100 -16.92 14.67 -10.35
N HIS A 101 -17.31 15.29 -9.24
CA HIS A 101 -18.36 14.79 -8.34
C HIS A 101 -19.70 15.49 -8.53
N GLY A 102 -19.89 16.21 -9.63
CA GLY A 102 -21.16 16.90 -9.94
C GLY A 102 -21.53 17.99 -8.93
N LYS A 103 -20.54 18.61 -8.27
CA LYS A 103 -20.75 19.66 -7.28
C LYS A 103 -20.41 21.03 -7.86
N PRO A 104 -21.16 22.10 -7.53
CA PRO A 104 -20.89 23.44 -8.00
C PRO A 104 -19.57 23.97 -7.41
N GLN A 105 -18.85 24.76 -8.19
CA GLN A 105 -17.58 25.35 -7.74
C GLN A 105 -17.76 26.30 -6.55
N SER A 106 -18.92 26.91 -6.40
CA SER A 106 -19.29 27.75 -5.25
C SER A 106 -19.21 27.01 -3.92
N ALA A 107 -19.35 25.68 -3.93
CA ALA A 107 -19.18 24.86 -2.73
C ALA A 107 -17.71 24.71 -2.27
N ALA A 108 -16.72 25.19 -3.05
CA ALA A 108 -15.30 25.00 -2.75
C ALA A 108 -14.89 25.54 -1.38
N TYR A 109 -15.35 26.73 -1.02
CA TYR A 109 -15.04 27.34 0.29
C TYR A 109 -15.63 26.51 1.45
N VAL A 110 -16.89 26.11 1.33
CA VAL A 110 -17.59 25.33 2.39
C VAL A 110 -16.90 23.99 2.59
N VAL A 111 -16.53 23.31 1.50
CA VAL A 111 -15.82 22.02 1.57
C VAL A 111 -14.41 22.21 2.14
N ALA A 112 -13.67 23.23 1.71
CA ALA A 112 -12.34 23.54 2.22
C ALA A 112 -12.37 23.82 3.73
N ARG A 113 -13.34 24.60 4.19
CA ARG A 113 -13.55 24.91 5.62
C ARG A 113 -13.90 23.65 6.41
N ALA A 114 -14.75 22.78 5.86
CA ALA A 114 -15.08 21.51 6.49
C ALA A 114 -13.84 20.59 6.63
N ILE A 115 -13.00 20.52 5.59
CA ILE A 115 -11.72 19.81 5.63
C ILE A 115 -10.80 20.37 6.72
N GLY A 116 -10.68 21.70 6.82
CA GLY A 116 -9.87 22.33 7.86
C GLY A 116 -10.34 21.98 9.28
N ARG A 117 -11.65 22.04 9.51
CA ARG A 117 -12.24 21.77 10.84
C ARG A 117 -12.31 20.29 11.20
N ARG A 118 -12.82 19.44 10.31
CA ARG A 118 -13.12 18.03 10.58
C ARG A 118 -11.97 17.10 10.23
N GLY A 119 -11.01 17.57 9.44
CA GLY A 119 -9.96 16.74 8.86
C GLY A 119 -10.51 15.81 7.76
N ILE A 120 -9.70 14.86 7.36
CA ILE A 120 -10.04 13.80 6.40
C ILE A 120 -9.65 12.47 7.02
N LYS A 121 -10.55 11.50 7.03
CA LYS A 121 -10.23 10.14 7.51
C LYS A 121 -9.25 9.45 6.58
N GLY A 122 -8.25 8.81 7.13
CA GLY A 122 -7.32 7.94 6.38
C GLY A 122 -8.05 6.76 5.75
N ARG A 123 -7.54 6.30 4.62
CA ARG A 123 -8.08 5.16 3.88
C ARG A 123 -7.34 3.86 4.18
N PHE A 124 -6.14 3.94 4.77
CA PHE A 124 -5.35 2.82 5.24
C PHE A 124 -5.17 1.69 4.21
N PHE A 125 -4.99 2.07 2.93
CA PHE A 125 -4.86 1.11 1.83
C PHE A 125 -3.53 0.35 1.86
N MET A 126 -2.45 0.99 2.29
CA MET A 126 -1.17 0.33 2.53
C MET A 126 -1.21 -0.56 3.78
N LYS A 127 -1.83 -0.09 4.86
CA LYS A 127 -2.06 -0.92 6.04
C LYS A 127 -2.85 -2.18 5.70
N ALA A 128 -3.90 -2.06 4.88
CA ALA A 128 -4.67 -3.22 4.44
C ALA A 128 -3.82 -4.21 3.62
N ALA A 129 -2.87 -3.72 2.82
CA ALA A 129 -1.90 -4.57 2.12
C ALA A 129 -0.99 -5.32 3.11
N ALA A 130 -0.46 -4.64 4.12
CA ALA A 130 0.37 -5.26 5.16
C ALA A 130 -0.40 -6.33 5.94
N ASP A 131 -1.66 -6.05 6.31
CA ASP A 131 -2.52 -7.00 7.03
C ASP A 131 -2.82 -8.24 6.15
N ALA A 132 -3.08 -8.05 4.85
CA ALA A 132 -3.30 -9.16 3.91
C ALA A 132 -2.06 -10.03 3.72
N ILE A 133 -0.87 -9.42 3.67
CA ILE A 133 0.40 -10.14 3.60
C ILE A 133 0.60 -10.96 4.88
N ARG A 134 0.44 -10.36 6.06
CA ARG A 134 0.56 -11.05 7.35
C ARG A 134 -0.35 -12.27 7.43
N PHE A 135 -1.58 -12.13 6.99
CA PHE A 135 -2.55 -13.23 6.98
C PHE A 135 -2.12 -14.39 6.06
N LYS A 136 -1.56 -14.07 4.88
CA LYS A 136 -1.15 -15.06 3.89
C LYS A 136 0.26 -15.61 4.10
N LEU A 137 1.09 -14.96 4.90
CA LEU A 137 2.50 -15.30 5.09
C LEU A 137 2.71 -16.78 5.49
N PRO A 138 1.95 -17.38 6.43
CA PRO A 138 2.14 -18.78 6.79
C PRO A 138 1.95 -19.74 5.60
N SER A 139 0.99 -19.46 4.73
CA SER A 139 0.73 -20.28 3.53
C SER A 139 1.81 -20.11 2.47
N MET A 140 2.37 -18.90 2.33
CA MET A 140 3.48 -18.62 1.42
C MET A 140 4.76 -19.33 1.88
N VAL A 141 5.06 -19.29 3.18
CA VAL A 141 6.18 -20.01 3.78
C VAL A 141 6.02 -21.52 3.58
N LYS A 142 4.81 -22.08 3.83
CA LYS A 142 4.53 -23.49 3.63
C LYS A 142 4.73 -23.93 2.17
N ARG A 143 4.31 -23.10 1.21
CA ARG A 143 4.51 -23.35 -0.22
C ARG A 143 6.01 -23.33 -0.56
N ALA A 144 6.71 -22.27 -0.18
CA ALA A 144 8.15 -22.17 -0.39
C ALA A 144 8.93 -23.33 0.20
N SER A 145 8.51 -23.88 1.36
CA SER A 145 9.12 -25.07 1.97
C SER A 145 8.68 -26.38 1.31
N GLY A 146 7.49 -26.47 0.73
CA GLY A 146 6.95 -27.66 0.07
C GLY A 146 7.49 -27.89 -1.34
N ASP A 147 7.81 -26.82 -2.09
CA ASP A 147 8.47 -26.91 -3.39
C ASP A 147 9.93 -27.40 -3.28
N ILE A 148 10.43 -27.51 -2.08
CA ILE A 148 11.77 -27.93 -1.72
C ILE A 148 11.82 -29.44 -1.42
N ALA A 149 10.68 -30.03 -1.06
CA ALA A 149 10.58 -31.44 -0.67
C ALA A 149 10.31 -32.38 -1.88
N LYS A 150 10.30 -31.84 -3.09
CA LYS A 150 10.25 -32.58 -4.36
C LYS A 150 11.57 -32.47 -5.11
#